data_310cf8e738fe21501dfdce3e9b8fe62b
#
_entry.id   310cf8e738fe21501dfdce3e9b8fe62b
#
_cell.length_a   1.000
_cell.length_b   1.000
_cell.length_c   1.000
_cell.angle_alpha   90.00
_cell.angle_beta   90.00
_cell.angle_gamma   90.00
#
_symmetry.space_group_name_H-M   'P 1'
#
loop_
_entity.id
_entity.type
_entity.pdbx_description
1 polymer ?
#
loop_
_entity_poly.entity_id
_entity_poly.type
_entity_poly.pdbx_seq_one_letter_code
_entity_poly.pdbx_strand_id
1 'polypeptide(L)'
;MVSRGKAVSLLISVLLFASLSPLAPISLESNQTTDTTARATTTWAGTMTLTSDYTVAAGDTLIIDAGATISFADNVRLYVEGELDVDGTSTSPATINRASNSIAHEGIQFNASSRGRGSVINHLNIQDAEWGVTIYNSNPTLNDVRIENPDYVGIDMFDNANPTIQRLTIQDGGQDVASSSVNNRYGIGLSIGVNSNPLVLGGTFDNLTTRAVNMWGDSSGFLRDLAISNISAIGNSGWLSAGIWVEDSVALFDNVSIDRSDNGIWVQHISQTVSTRPTFWDTTVTNSMYRGVYVEQFNHSNFNA
;
A
#
# COMPACT_ATOMS: atom_id res chain seq x y z
N MET A 1 66.37 42.26 -1.05
CA MET A 1 66.30 43.32 -2.08
C MET A 1 65.26 42.87 -3.05
N VAL A 2 64.04 43.18 -2.78
CA VAL A 2 63.14 44.13 -3.36
C VAL A 2 63.04 44.07 -4.90
N SER A 3 61.91 43.68 -5.44
CA SER A 3 61.12 44.53 -6.36
C SER A 3 59.68 43.98 -6.55
N ARG A 4 58.77 44.88 -6.26
CA ARG A 4 57.29 44.70 -6.50
C ARG A 4 57.03 45.03 -7.97
N GLY A 5 56.33 44.12 -8.68
CA GLY A 5 55.72 44.39 -9.97
C GLY A 5 54.22 44.51 -9.79
N LYS A 6 53.63 45.69 -10.04
CA LYS A 6 52.19 45.97 -10.05
C LYS A 6 51.58 45.47 -11.36
N ALA A 7 50.57 44.64 -11.26
CA ALA A 7 49.74 44.29 -12.40
C ALA A 7 48.64 45.36 -12.57
N VAL A 8 48.60 45.95 -13.74
CA VAL A 8 47.55 46.93 -14.16
C VAL A 8 46.44 46.14 -14.82
N SER A 9 45.23 46.20 -14.20
CA SER A 9 44.01 45.62 -14.76
C SER A 9 43.41 46.61 -15.76
N LEU A 10 43.35 46.23 -17.04
CA LEU A 10 42.71 47.00 -18.09
C LEU A 10 41.25 46.53 -18.23
N LEU A 11 40.32 47.34 -17.78
CA LEU A 11 38.89 47.11 -17.97
C LEU A 11 38.49 47.62 -19.38
N ILE A 12 38.16 46.72 -20.30
CA ILE A 12 37.58 47.09 -21.60
C ILE A 12 36.05 46.92 -21.48
N SER A 13 35.35 48.04 -21.37
CA SER A 13 33.90 48.09 -21.47
C SER A 13 33.48 48.15 -22.93
N VAL A 14 32.96 47.03 -23.45
CA VAL A 14 32.31 47.02 -24.78
C VAL A 14 30.84 47.33 -24.58
N LEU A 15 30.41 48.52 -24.93
CA LEU A 15 28.98 48.88 -25.06
C LEU A 15 28.46 48.27 -26.36
N LEU A 16 27.67 47.23 -26.26
CA LEU A 16 26.90 46.67 -27.37
C LEU A 16 25.49 47.33 -27.37
N PHE A 17 25.25 48.26 -28.24
CA PHE A 17 23.91 48.75 -28.52
C PHE A 17 23.17 47.73 -29.38
N ALA A 18 22.40 46.85 -28.74
CA ALA A 18 21.41 46.04 -29.45
C ALA A 18 20.11 46.87 -29.63
N SER A 19 19.74 47.11 -30.88
CA SER A 19 18.47 47.70 -31.23
C SER A 19 17.32 46.83 -30.78
N LEU A 20 16.58 47.23 -29.77
CA LEU A 20 15.33 46.64 -29.36
C LEU A 20 14.25 46.89 -30.41
N SER A 21 13.98 45.89 -31.25
CA SER A 21 12.72 45.86 -31.99
C SER A 21 11.59 45.55 -30.99
N PRO A 22 10.45 46.23 -31.07
CA PRO A 22 9.34 45.92 -30.19
C PRO A 22 8.83 44.52 -30.48
N LEU A 23 8.96 43.64 -29.49
CA LEU A 23 8.33 42.32 -29.50
C LEU A 23 6.80 42.53 -29.54
N ALA A 24 6.18 41.94 -30.56
CA ALA A 24 4.71 41.87 -30.61
C ALA A 24 4.21 41.11 -29.36
N PRO A 25 3.08 41.49 -28.77
CA PRO A 25 2.53 40.79 -27.62
C PRO A 25 2.21 39.36 -28.04
N ILE A 26 2.90 38.39 -27.39
CA ILE A 26 2.53 36.98 -27.47
C ILE A 26 1.22 36.87 -26.68
N SER A 27 0.09 36.80 -27.36
CA SER A 27 -1.15 36.37 -26.73
C SER A 27 -1.02 34.88 -26.43
N LEU A 28 -0.69 34.55 -25.19
CA LEU A 28 -0.92 33.22 -24.65
C LEU A 28 -2.44 33.03 -24.58
N GLU A 29 -3.03 32.53 -25.67
CA GLU A 29 -4.32 31.86 -25.55
C GLU A 29 -4.08 30.60 -24.69
N SER A 30 -4.36 30.74 -23.40
CA SER A 30 -4.56 29.56 -22.56
C SER A 30 -5.84 28.90 -23.04
N ASN A 31 -5.73 27.95 -23.96
CA ASN A 31 -6.77 26.95 -24.16
C ASN A 31 -6.85 26.11 -22.89
N GLN A 32 -7.33 26.70 -21.81
CA GLN A 32 -7.94 25.93 -20.74
C GLN A 32 -9.27 25.45 -21.34
N THR A 33 -9.24 24.26 -21.95
CA THR A 33 -10.42 23.42 -21.97
C THR A 33 -10.75 23.16 -20.51
N THR A 34 -11.60 23.99 -19.91
CA THR A 34 -12.29 23.66 -18.70
C THR A 34 -13.10 22.41 -19.05
N ASP A 35 -12.61 21.24 -18.64
CA ASP A 35 -13.40 20.02 -18.64
C ASP A 35 -14.55 20.28 -17.66
N THR A 36 -15.66 20.74 -18.21
CA THR A 36 -16.90 21.06 -17.47
C THR A 36 -17.77 19.81 -17.35
N THR A 37 -17.18 18.61 -17.37
CA THR A 37 -17.90 17.41 -16.92
C THR A 37 -18.27 17.64 -15.46
N ALA A 38 -19.57 17.81 -15.20
CA ALA A 38 -20.07 17.96 -13.84
C ALA A 38 -19.63 16.72 -13.04
N ARG A 39 -18.89 16.93 -11.95
CA ARG A 39 -18.51 15.87 -11.03
C ARG A 39 -19.76 15.32 -10.37
N ALA A 40 -20.01 14.04 -10.51
CA ALA A 40 -21.11 13.38 -9.85
C ALA A 40 -20.71 12.94 -8.45
N THR A 41 -21.57 13.17 -7.48
CA THR A 41 -21.45 12.59 -6.13
C THR A 41 -22.57 11.58 -5.95
N THR A 42 -22.20 10.36 -5.63
CA THR A 42 -23.11 9.25 -5.31
C THR A 42 -22.96 8.91 -3.85
N THR A 43 -24.06 8.65 -3.15
CA THR A 43 -24.03 8.23 -1.74
C THR A 43 -24.65 6.85 -1.60
N TRP A 44 -23.93 5.95 -0.92
CA TRP A 44 -24.41 4.63 -0.50
C TRP A 44 -24.73 4.67 0.98
N ALA A 45 -26.00 4.41 1.32
CA ALA A 45 -26.51 4.43 2.69
C ALA A 45 -27.39 3.22 2.97
N GLY A 46 -27.50 2.83 4.24
CA GLY A 46 -28.31 1.69 4.67
C GLY A 46 -27.77 0.37 4.13
N THR A 47 -28.66 -0.53 3.71
CA THR A 47 -28.29 -1.86 3.23
C THR A 47 -28.54 -1.97 1.73
N MET A 48 -27.55 -2.44 0.98
CA MET A 48 -27.66 -2.66 -0.46
C MET A 48 -26.83 -3.88 -0.91
N THR A 49 -27.15 -4.38 -2.10
CA THR A 49 -26.37 -5.46 -2.72
C THR A 49 -25.82 -5.01 -4.07
N LEU A 50 -24.54 -5.22 -4.26
CA LEU A 50 -23.84 -4.98 -5.53
C LEU A 50 -23.71 -6.33 -6.25
N THR A 51 -24.34 -6.45 -7.43
CA THR A 51 -24.38 -7.70 -8.21
C THR A 51 -23.46 -7.69 -9.43
N SER A 52 -22.81 -6.58 -9.70
CA SER A 52 -21.79 -6.39 -10.75
C SER A 52 -20.82 -5.34 -10.31
N ASP A 53 -19.66 -5.31 -10.94
CA ASP A 53 -18.65 -4.28 -10.70
C ASP A 53 -19.25 -2.88 -10.74
N TYR A 54 -18.74 -2.02 -9.86
CA TYR A 54 -19.06 -0.60 -9.85
C TYR A 54 -17.77 0.20 -10.00
N THR A 55 -17.80 1.23 -10.84
CA THR A 55 -16.66 2.13 -11.03
C THR A 55 -17.03 3.54 -10.61
N VAL A 56 -16.31 4.08 -9.64
CA VAL A 56 -16.30 5.52 -9.36
C VAL A 56 -15.46 6.16 -10.44
N ALA A 57 -16.10 6.82 -11.41
CA ALA A 57 -15.40 7.36 -12.57
C ALA A 57 -14.42 8.48 -12.19
N ALA A 58 -13.40 8.70 -13.01
CA ALA A 58 -12.42 9.75 -12.78
C ALA A 58 -13.11 11.13 -12.68
N GLY A 59 -12.97 11.77 -11.54
CA GLY A 59 -13.62 13.06 -11.25
C GLY A 59 -14.90 12.96 -10.42
N ASP A 60 -15.51 11.78 -10.33
CA ASP A 60 -16.68 11.55 -9.48
C ASP A 60 -16.26 11.20 -8.06
N THR A 61 -17.19 11.34 -7.13
CA THR A 61 -17.03 10.98 -5.72
C THR A 61 -18.10 9.97 -5.31
N LEU A 62 -17.69 8.87 -4.68
CA LEU A 62 -18.57 7.95 -3.98
C LEU A 62 -18.42 8.17 -2.48
N ILE A 63 -19.53 8.41 -1.78
CA ILE A 63 -19.60 8.48 -0.32
C ILE A 63 -20.29 7.22 0.18
N ILE A 64 -19.67 6.54 1.17
CA ILE A 64 -20.31 5.42 1.90
C ILE A 64 -20.58 5.91 3.32
N ASP A 65 -21.87 6.04 3.64
CA ASP A 65 -22.32 6.57 4.93
C ASP A 65 -21.95 5.67 6.11
N ALA A 66 -21.89 6.25 7.30
CA ALA A 66 -21.73 5.53 8.54
C ALA A 66 -22.83 4.47 8.72
N GLY A 67 -22.44 3.25 9.06
CA GLY A 67 -23.35 2.13 9.26
C GLY A 67 -23.94 1.53 7.97
N ALA A 68 -23.53 2.00 6.80
CA ALA A 68 -23.92 1.37 5.56
C ALA A 68 -23.40 -0.07 5.49
N THR A 69 -24.20 -0.98 4.96
CA THR A 69 -23.84 -2.38 4.72
C THR A 69 -24.03 -2.72 3.25
N ILE A 70 -22.91 -3.00 2.57
CA ILE A 70 -22.91 -3.29 1.15
C ILE A 70 -22.49 -4.74 0.94
N SER A 71 -23.41 -5.58 0.46
CA SER A 71 -23.13 -6.97 0.17
C SER A 71 -22.71 -7.13 -1.29
N PHE A 72 -21.52 -7.65 -1.54
CA PHE A 72 -21.00 -7.89 -2.88
C PHE A 72 -21.28 -9.35 -3.30
N ALA A 73 -21.73 -9.53 -4.53
CA ALA A 73 -21.83 -10.85 -5.15
C ALA A 73 -20.43 -11.42 -5.50
N ASP A 74 -20.39 -12.67 -5.97
CA ASP A 74 -19.14 -13.34 -6.37
C ASP A 74 -18.37 -12.54 -7.41
N ASN A 75 -17.06 -12.42 -7.22
CA ASN A 75 -16.13 -11.74 -8.11
C ASN A 75 -16.49 -10.27 -8.38
N VAL A 76 -17.33 -9.65 -7.56
CA VAL A 76 -17.68 -8.23 -7.69
C VAL A 76 -16.61 -7.37 -7.01
N ARG A 77 -16.22 -6.30 -7.71
CA ARG A 77 -15.24 -5.31 -7.26
C ARG A 77 -15.76 -3.89 -7.35
N LEU A 78 -15.37 -3.07 -6.38
CA LEU A 78 -15.50 -1.62 -6.44
C LEU A 78 -14.20 -1.02 -6.99
N TYR A 79 -14.23 -0.51 -8.22
CA TYR A 79 -13.12 0.22 -8.82
C TYR A 79 -13.19 1.70 -8.49
N VAL A 80 -12.10 2.28 -8.03
CA VAL A 80 -11.99 3.70 -7.69
C VAL A 80 -11.01 4.36 -8.66
N GLU A 81 -11.55 5.08 -9.63
CA GLU A 81 -10.79 5.95 -10.52
C GLU A 81 -10.97 7.42 -10.16
N GLY A 82 -12.01 7.76 -9.42
CA GLY A 82 -12.32 9.04 -8.82
C GLY A 82 -11.92 9.12 -7.34
N GLU A 83 -12.85 9.55 -6.52
CA GLU A 83 -12.70 9.72 -5.08
C GLU A 83 -13.65 8.79 -4.32
N LEU A 84 -13.16 8.13 -3.28
CA LEU A 84 -13.97 7.32 -2.38
C LEU A 84 -13.82 7.84 -0.97
N ASP A 85 -14.94 8.27 -0.37
CA ASP A 85 -15.02 8.66 1.02
C ASP A 85 -15.90 7.67 1.79
N VAL A 86 -15.36 7.10 2.85
CA VAL A 86 -16.12 6.25 3.76
C VAL A 86 -16.21 6.96 5.10
N ASP A 87 -17.44 7.33 5.48
CA ASP A 87 -17.74 8.13 6.66
C ASP A 87 -18.11 7.26 7.88
N GLY A 88 -17.60 6.04 7.95
CA GLY A 88 -17.77 5.18 9.10
C GLY A 88 -17.26 5.83 10.40
N THR A 89 -17.82 5.40 11.53
CA THR A 89 -17.42 5.82 12.86
C THR A 89 -17.13 4.61 13.74
N SER A 90 -16.48 4.79 14.87
CA SER A 90 -16.20 3.70 15.82
C SER A 90 -17.44 3.02 16.36
N THR A 91 -18.59 3.72 16.40
CA THR A 91 -19.88 3.19 16.86
C THR A 91 -20.80 2.76 15.73
N SER A 92 -20.48 3.13 14.50
CA SER A 92 -21.27 2.82 13.29
C SER A 92 -20.32 2.68 12.09
N PRO A 93 -19.47 1.63 12.05
CA PRO A 93 -18.59 1.40 10.92
C PRO A 93 -19.41 1.08 9.67
N ALA A 94 -18.89 1.45 8.52
CA ALA A 94 -19.41 0.92 7.26
C ALA A 94 -18.93 -0.53 7.09
N THR A 95 -19.68 -1.35 6.38
CA THR A 95 -19.34 -2.77 6.16
C THR A 95 -19.49 -3.14 4.69
N ILE A 96 -18.47 -3.80 4.15
CA ILE A 96 -18.52 -4.52 2.88
C ILE A 96 -18.36 -6.00 3.21
N ASN A 97 -19.30 -6.81 2.78
CA ASN A 97 -19.28 -8.25 3.02
C ASN A 97 -19.72 -9.02 1.77
N ARG A 98 -19.56 -10.34 1.79
CA ARG A 98 -20.10 -11.17 0.72
C ARG A 98 -21.61 -11.25 0.79
N ALA A 99 -22.28 -11.27 -0.36
CA ALA A 99 -23.69 -11.57 -0.44
C ALA A 99 -23.95 -13.03 -0.01
N SER A 100 -25.13 -13.29 0.51
CA SER A 100 -25.54 -14.64 0.92
C SER A 100 -25.33 -15.65 -0.22
N ASN A 101 -24.68 -16.77 0.07
CA ASN A 101 -24.31 -17.85 -0.87
C ASN A 101 -23.20 -17.50 -1.89
N SER A 102 -22.51 -16.39 -1.73
CA SER A 102 -21.33 -16.05 -2.52
C SER A 102 -20.10 -16.81 -2.03
N ILE A 103 -19.12 -17.01 -2.93
CA ILE A 103 -17.84 -17.65 -2.58
C ILE A 103 -16.93 -16.59 -1.94
N ALA A 104 -16.57 -15.56 -2.68
CA ALA A 104 -15.84 -14.41 -2.23
C ALA A 104 -16.08 -13.24 -3.19
N HIS A 105 -15.82 -12.03 -2.75
CA HIS A 105 -15.83 -10.84 -3.58
C HIS A 105 -14.40 -10.26 -3.74
N GLU A 106 -14.19 -9.42 -4.74
CA GLU A 106 -12.86 -8.91 -5.05
C GLU A 106 -12.52 -7.57 -4.35
N GLY A 107 -13.34 -7.13 -3.38
CA GLY A 107 -13.05 -5.96 -2.54
C GLY A 107 -13.04 -4.62 -3.27
N ILE A 108 -12.12 -3.73 -2.84
CA ILE A 108 -11.96 -2.37 -3.37
C ILE A 108 -10.62 -2.27 -4.12
N GLN A 109 -10.61 -1.64 -5.29
CA GLN A 109 -9.38 -1.36 -6.03
C GLN A 109 -9.25 0.12 -6.36
N PHE A 110 -8.21 0.76 -5.84
CA PHE A 110 -7.79 2.09 -6.24
C PHE A 110 -6.88 2.02 -7.46
N ASN A 111 -7.29 2.66 -8.55
CA ASN A 111 -6.50 2.75 -9.77
C ASN A 111 -5.67 4.04 -9.82
N ALA A 112 -4.70 4.11 -10.73
CA ALA A 112 -3.78 5.24 -10.88
C ALA A 112 -4.49 6.60 -11.07
N SER A 113 -5.66 6.62 -11.70
CA SER A 113 -6.49 7.81 -11.90
C SER A 113 -7.07 8.39 -10.61
N SER A 114 -7.17 7.59 -9.53
CA SER A 114 -7.60 8.06 -8.21
C SER A 114 -6.49 8.75 -7.41
N ARG A 115 -5.25 8.71 -7.90
CA ARG A 115 -4.10 9.31 -7.20
C ARG A 115 -4.27 10.80 -6.98
N GLY A 116 -4.12 11.25 -5.73
CA GLY A 116 -4.24 12.66 -5.35
C GLY A 116 -5.68 13.20 -5.38
N ARG A 117 -6.69 12.33 -5.47
CA ARG A 117 -8.11 12.73 -5.42
C ARG A 117 -8.62 12.99 -4.01
N GLY A 118 -7.89 12.55 -3.00
CA GLY A 118 -8.24 12.82 -1.61
C GLY A 118 -9.02 11.71 -0.93
N SER A 119 -9.14 10.52 -1.52
CA SER A 119 -9.89 9.40 -0.94
C SER A 119 -9.52 9.13 0.50
N VAL A 120 -10.52 9.09 1.38
CA VAL A 120 -10.40 8.82 2.81
C VAL A 120 -11.36 7.73 3.23
N ILE A 121 -10.84 6.69 3.83
CA ILE A 121 -11.63 5.59 4.38
C ILE A 121 -11.53 5.63 5.90
N ASN A 122 -12.64 5.83 6.58
CA ASN A 122 -12.72 5.79 8.03
C ASN A 122 -13.62 4.66 8.50
N HIS A 123 -13.16 3.84 9.45
CA HIS A 123 -13.92 2.78 10.11
C HIS A 123 -14.71 1.90 9.14
N LEU A 124 -13.99 1.22 8.26
CA LEU A 124 -14.55 0.25 7.30
C LEU A 124 -14.22 -1.18 7.73
N ASN A 125 -15.23 -2.03 7.77
CA ASN A 125 -15.07 -3.47 7.88
C ASN A 125 -15.22 -4.11 6.50
N ILE A 126 -14.25 -4.94 6.09
CA ILE A 126 -14.32 -5.76 4.88
C ILE A 126 -14.24 -7.21 5.32
N GLN A 127 -15.18 -8.04 4.87
CA GLN A 127 -15.29 -9.44 5.28
C GLN A 127 -15.41 -10.37 4.08
N ASP A 128 -14.69 -11.49 4.12
CA ASP A 128 -14.77 -12.57 3.13
C ASP A 128 -14.42 -12.11 1.69
N ALA A 129 -13.38 -11.31 1.53
CA ALA A 129 -12.89 -10.86 0.24
C ALA A 129 -11.72 -11.73 -0.24
N GLU A 130 -11.57 -11.91 -1.54
CA GLU A 130 -10.32 -12.45 -2.10
C GLU A 130 -9.16 -11.46 -1.85
N TRP A 131 -9.34 -10.20 -2.24
CA TRP A 131 -8.49 -9.06 -1.90
C TRP A 131 -9.32 -8.02 -1.16
N GLY A 132 -8.93 -7.67 0.07
CA GLY A 132 -9.66 -6.65 0.82
C GLY A 132 -9.58 -5.29 0.13
N VAL A 133 -8.36 -4.74 -0.01
CA VAL A 133 -8.09 -3.48 -0.70
C VAL A 133 -6.86 -3.64 -1.61
N THR A 134 -7.00 -3.32 -2.88
CA THR A 134 -5.90 -3.25 -3.84
C THR A 134 -5.59 -1.78 -4.15
N ILE A 135 -4.31 -1.39 -4.09
CA ILE A 135 -3.87 -0.01 -4.36
C ILE A 135 -2.83 -0.04 -5.47
N TYR A 136 -3.23 0.38 -6.66
CA TYR A 136 -2.38 0.46 -7.83
C TYR A 136 -2.04 1.91 -8.15
N ASN A 137 -0.77 2.28 -7.99
CA ASN A 137 -0.26 3.62 -8.27
C ASN A 137 -1.15 4.75 -7.70
N SER A 138 -1.63 4.58 -6.49
CA SER A 138 -2.53 5.52 -5.81
C SER A 138 -2.09 5.77 -4.37
N ASN A 139 -2.72 6.72 -3.69
CA ASN A 139 -2.33 7.14 -2.34
C ASN A 139 -3.53 7.52 -1.45
N PRO A 140 -4.49 6.61 -1.25
CA PRO A 140 -5.60 6.84 -0.33
C PRO A 140 -5.13 6.91 1.12
N THR A 141 -5.96 7.48 1.99
CA THR A 141 -5.82 7.41 3.44
C THR A 141 -6.81 6.40 4.00
N LEU A 142 -6.32 5.45 4.79
CA LEU A 142 -7.12 4.42 5.43
C LEU A 142 -6.96 4.52 6.94
N ASN A 143 -8.05 4.78 7.65
CA ASN A 143 -8.08 4.91 9.11
C ASN A 143 -9.06 3.90 9.72
N ASP A 144 -8.61 3.14 10.72
CA ASP A 144 -9.45 2.17 11.43
C ASP A 144 -10.13 1.16 10.48
N VAL A 145 -9.37 0.63 9.53
CA VAL A 145 -9.87 -0.38 8.59
C VAL A 145 -9.65 -1.76 9.20
N ARG A 146 -10.69 -2.58 9.16
CA ARG A 146 -10.66 -3.98 9.60
C ARG A 146 -10.97 -4.88 8.42
N ILE A 147 -10.11 -5.86 8.16
CA ILE A 147 -10.28 -6.86 7.11
C ILE A 147 -10.26 -8.23 7.77
N GLU A 148 -11.35 -8.96 7.62
CA GLU A 148 -11.56 -10.29 8.19
C GLU A 148 -11.68 -11.33 7.09
N ASN A 149 -10.99 -12.43 7.28
CA ASN A 149 -11.04 -13.58 6.38
C ASN A 149 -10.73 -13.25 4.90
N PRO A 150 -9.64 -12.51 4.59
CA PRO A 150 -9.23 -12.36 3.21
C PRO A 150 -8.63 -13.67 2.69
N ASP A 151 -9.03 -14.12 1.50
CA ASP A 151 -8.48 -15.35 0.91
C ASP A 151 -7.02 -15.17 0.52
N TYR A 152 -6.70 -14.12 -0.25
CA TYR A 152 -5.36 -13.87 -0.77
C TYR A 152 -4.62 -12.82 0.05
N VAL A 153 -5.08 -11.59 0.03
CA VAL A 153 -4.35 -10.45 0.61
C VAL A 153 -5.34 -9.47 1.25
N GLY A 154 -5.04 -9.05 2.48
CA GLY A 154 -5.81 -7.99 3.12
C GLY A 154 -5.66 -6.67 2.38
N ILE A 155 -4.42 -6.14 2.27
CA ILE A 155 -4.13 -4.95 1.45
C ILE A 155 -2.95 -5.25 0.53
N ASP A 156 -3.17 -5.15 -0.78
CA ASP A 156 -2.15 -5.32 -1.82
C ASP A 156 -1.78 -3.98 -2.45
N MET A 157 -0.50 -3.64 -2.41
CA MET A 157 0.04 -2.36 -2.87
C MET A 157 1.12 -2.61 -3.91
N PHE A 158 1.03 -1.99 -5.08
CA PHE A 158 2.05 -2.11 -6.11
C PHE A 158 2.07 -0.91 -7.06
N ASP A 159 3.17 -0.84 -7.82
CA ASP A 159 3.40 0.17 -8.85
C ASP A 159 3.35 1.62 -8.33
N ASN A 160 4.21 1.93 -7.36
CA ASN A 160 4.30 3.23 -6.70
C ASN A 160 3.08 3.61 -5.84
N ALA A 161 2.43 2.65 -5.22
CA ALA A 161 1.38 2.92 -4.24
C ALA A 161 1.98 3.51 -2.95
N ASN A 162 1.45 4.65 -2.50
CA ASN A 162 1.95 5.38 -1.34
C ASN A 162 0.82 5.78 -0.38
N PRO A 163 0.02 4.83 0.13
CA PRO A 163 -1.07 5.16 1.04
C PRO A 163 -0.55 5.56 2.43
N THR A 164 -1.40 6.28 3.17
CA THR A 164 -1.29 6.42 4.62
C THR A 164 -2.30 5.50 5.28
N ILE A 165 -1.83 4.59 6.14
CA ILE A 165 -2.66 3.59 6.80
C ILE A 165 -2.49 3.74 8.31
N GLN A 166 -3.60 3.89 9.04
CA GLN A 166 -3.58 4.05 10.49
C GLN A 166 -4.55 3.07 11.16
N ARG A 167 -4.10 2.39 12.22
CA ARG A 167 -4.90 1.48 13.04
C ARG A 167 -5.61 0.38 12.22
N LEU A 168 -4.81 -0.32 11.43
CA LEU A 168 -5.27 -1.42 10.59
C LEU A 168 -5.45 -2.70 11.42
N THR A 169 -6.48 -3.48 11.12
CA THR A 169 -6.62 -4.85 11.63
C THR A 169 -6.84 -5.80 10.46
N ILE A 170 -6.03 -6.85 10.35
CA ILE A 170 -6.22 -7.93 9.37
C ILE A 170 -6.13 -9.26 10.11
N GLN A 171 -7.15 -10.08 9.97
CA GLN A 171 -7.22 -11.35 10.68
C GLN A 171 -7.88 -12.47 9.88
N ASP A 172 -7.59 -13.70 10.31
CA ASP A 172 -8.20 -14.94 9.81
C ASP A 172 -7.98 -15.18 8.30
N GLY A 173 -6.87 -14.67 7.74
CA GLY A 173 -6.63 -14.72 6.29
C GLY A 173 -6.15 -16.08 5.80
N GLY A 174 -6.69 -16.52 4.64
CA GLY A 174 -6.32 -17.75 3.96
C GLY A 174 -6.85 -19.03 4.61
N GLN A 175 -7.73 -18.94 5.60
CA GLN A 175 -8.23 -20.10 6.35
C GLN A 175 -9.17 -20.97 5.53
N ASP A 176 -9.93 -20.38 4.62
CA ASP A 176 -10.91 -21.07 3.79
C ASP A 176 -10.33 -21.69 2.52
N VAL A 177 -9.04 -21.45 2.26
CA VAL A 177 -8.37 -21.97 1.07
C VAL A 177 -7.98 -23.43 1.28
N ALA A 178 -8.43 -24.30 0.39
CA ALA A 178 -8.11 -25.74 0.46
C ALA A 178 -6.59 -25.96 0.52
N SER A 179 -6.13 -26.78 1.44
CA SER A 179 -4.72 -27.07 1.73
C SER A 179 -3.88 -27.57 0.53
N SER A 180 -4.53 -27.93 -0.57
CA SER A 180 -3.88 -28.34 -1.83
C SER A 180 -3.43 -27.17 -2.73
N SER A 181 -3.83 -25.94 -2.40
CA SER A 181 -3.54 -24.73 -3.19
C SER A 181 -2.53 -23.82 -2.51
N VAL A 182 -1.55 -24.40 -1.79
CA VAL A 182 -0.52 -23.63 -1.08
C VAL A 182 0.39 -22.89 -2.07
N ASN A 183 -0.17 -21.84 -2.68
CA ASN A 183 0.60 -20.77 -3.29
C ASN A 183 0.98 -19.79 -2.19
N ASN A 184 2.20 -19.27 -2.21
CA ASN A 184 2.72 -18.24 -1.29
C ASN A 184 1.92 -16.92 -1.32
N ARG A 185 0.67 -16.94 -1.77
CA ARG A 185 -0.18 -15.76 -2.00
C ARG A 185 -1.45 -15.74 -1.14
N TYR A 186 -1.75 -16.82 -0.43
CA TYR A 186 -2.95 -16.89 0.41
C TYR A 186 -2.67 -16.42 1.82
N GLY A 187 -3.59 -15.65 2.40
CA GLY A 187 -3.51 -15.20 3.77
C GLY A 187 -2.34 -14.27 4.06
N ILE A 188 -2.08 -13.32 3.16
CA ILE A 188 -1.13 -12.23 3.38
C ILE A 188 -1.87 -11.04 3.98
N GLY A 189 -1.34 -10.44 5.03
CA GLY A 189 -1.89 -9.21 5.61
C GLY A 189 -1.66 -8.00 4.70
N LEU A 190 -0.41 -7.51 4.68
CA LEU A 190 0.04 -6.43 3.78
C LEU A 190 1.00 -7.01 2.75
N SER A 191 0.73 -6.79 1.48
CA SER A 191 1.66 -6.98 0.37
C SER A 191 2.09 -5.61 -0.15
N ILE A 192 3.40 -5.33 -0.11
CA ILE A 192 3.99 -4.03 -0.49
C ILE A 192 5.01 -4.32 -1.57
N GLY A 193 4.68 -4.01 -2.83
CA GLY A 193 5.50 -4.36 -3.98
C GLY A 193 5.74 -3.22 -4.95
N VAL A 194 6.68 -3.43 -5.84
CA VAL A 194 7.06 -2.59 -6.99
C VAL A 194 7.06 -1.10 -6.67
N ASN A 195 8.17 -0.63 -6.07
CA ASN A 195 8.40 0.79 -5.75
C ASN A 195 7.36 1.45 -4.82
N SER A 196 6.53 0.68 -4.14
CA SER A 196 5.55 1.22 -3.20
C SER A 196 6.21 1.67 -1.91
N ASN A 197 5.68 2.75 -1.30
CA ASN A 197 6.26 3.38 -0.12
C ASN A 197 5.16 3.86 0.85
N PRO A 198 4.43 2.93 1.50
CA PRO A 198 3.38 3.29 2.42
C PRO A 198 3.91 3.86 3.74
N LEU A 199 3.06 4.66 4.40
CA LEU A 199 3.17 5.01 5.80
C LEU A 199 2.13 4.21 6.59
N VAL A 200 2.58 3.26 7.44
CA VAL A 200 1.69 2.42 8.27
C VAL A 200 1.92 2.74 9.75
N LEU A 201 0.91 3.25 10.42
CA LEU A 201 0.95 3.69 11.81
C LEU A 201 -0.11 2.93 12.64
N GLY A 202 0.32 1.88 13.30
CA GLY A 202 -0.53 0.96 14.03
C GLY A 202 -1.14 -0.13 13.15
N GLY A 203 -0.89 -1.38 13.50
CA GLY A 203 -1.46 -2.52 12.81
C GLY A 203 -1.53 -3.76 13.68
N THR A 204 -2.62 -4.49 13.60
CA THR A 204 -2.77 -5.82 14.20
C THR A 204 -2.98 -6.85 13.10
N PHE A 205 -2.16 -7.89 13.13
CA PHE A 205 -2.21 -9.00 12.18
C PHE A 205 -2.28 -10.29 12.97
N ASP A 206 -3.36 -11.03 12.80
CA ASP A 206 -3.57 -12.25 13.57
C ASP A 206 -4.13 -13.39 12.72
N ASN A 207 -3.65 -14.59 12.98
CA ASN A 207 -4.16 -15.81 12.36
C ASN A 207 -4.14 -15.78 10.81
N LEU A 208 -2.96 -15.50 10.24
CA LEU A 208 -2.73 -15.48 8.80
C LEU A 208 -1.89 -16.68 8.36
N THR A 209 -2.21 -17.22 7.18
CA THR A 209 -1.61 -18.50 6.73
C THR A 209 -0.26 -18.35 6.04
N THR A 210 0.15 -17.14 5.64
CA THR A 210 1.42 -16.98 4.94
C THR A 210 2.30 -15.89 5.55
N ARG A 211 1.86 -14.64 5.54
CA ARG A 211 2.68 -13.51 5.98
C ARG A 211 1.82 -12.38 6.52
N ALA A 212 2.23 -11.80 7.64
CA ALA A 212 1.57 -10.57 8.07
C ALA A 212 2.00 -9.37 7.22
N VAL A 213 3.30 -9.24 6.95
CA VAL A 213 3.85 -8.21 6.05
C VAL A 213 4.76 -8.88 5.03
N ASN A 214 4.51 -8.63 3.76
CA ASN A 214 5.30 -9.08 2.62
C ASN A 214 5.77 -7.89 1.81
N MET A 215 7.09 -7.68 1.70
CA MET A 215 7.71 -6.61 0.93
C MET A 215 8.56 -7.16 -0.19
N TRP A 216 8.44 -6.60 -1.41
CA TRP A 216 9.16 -7.07 -2.58
C TRP A 216 9.32 -5.98 -3.66
N GLY A 217 10.25 -6.19 -4.59
CA GLY A 217 10.32 -5.41 -5.82
C GLY A 217 10.66 -3.92 -5.64
N ASP A 218 11.80 -3.59 -5.01
CA ASP A 218 12.26 -2.22 -4.76
C ASP A 218 11.30 -1.38 -3.90
N SER A 219 10.45 -2.05 -3.13
CA SER A 219 9.55 -1.33 -2.24
C SER A 219 10.28 -0.75 -1.03
N SER A 220 9.66 0.22 -0.40
CA SER A 220 10.13 0.85 0.82
C SER A 220 8.95 1.12 1.75
N GLY A 221 9.15 1.83 2.83
CA GLY A 221 8.06 2.24 3.72
C GLY A 221 8.51 2.46 5.15
N PHE A 222 7.64 3.11 5.89
CA PHE A 222 7.74 3.23 7.33
C PHE A 222 6.54 2.53 7.98
N LEU A 223 6.84 1.46 8.74
CA LEU A 223 5.84 0.63 9.40
C LEU A 223 6.12 0.67 10.90
N ARG A 224 5.16 1.15 11.68
CA ARG A 224 5.32 1.39 13.10
C ARG A 224 4.15 0.88 13.92
N ASP A 225 4.42 0.48 15.18
CA ASP A 225 3.43 0.03 16.15
C ASP A 225 2.63 -1.18 15.63
N LEU A 226 3.32 -2.24 15.19
CA LEU A 226 2.70 -3.45 14.66
C LEU A 226 2.65 -4.56 15.70
N ALA A 227 1.49 -5.17 15.87
CA ALA A 227 1.29 -6.40 16.63
C ALA A 227 0.96 -7.55 15.67
N ILE A 228 1.83 -8.55 15.59
CA ILE A 228 1.73 -9.68 14.67
C ILE A 228 1.67 -10.96 15.50
N SER A 229 0.66 -11.81 15.27
CA SER A 229 0.53 -13.08 16.00
C SER A 229 -0.09 -14.19 15.15
N ASN A 230 0.23 -15.42 15.52
CA ASN A 230 -0.36 -16.62 14.93
C ASN A 230 -0.20 -16.71 13.41
N ILE A 231 1.02 -16.51 12.90
CA ILE A 231 1.32 -16.61 11.48
C ILE A 231 1.86 -18.00 11.16
N SER A 232 1.03 -18.85 10.59
CA SER A 232 1.37 -20.26 10.38
C SER A 232 0.76 -20.82 9.11
N ALA A 233 1.58 -21.43 8.26
CA ALA A 233 1.13 -22.04 7.03
C ALA A 233 0.23 -23.26 7.28
N ILE A 234 -0.79 -23.42 6.48
CA ILE A 234 -1.63 -24.62 6.49
C ILE A 234 -0.85 -25.77 5.81
N GLY A 235 -0.75 -26.90 6.52
CA GLY A 235 -0.08 -28.09 5.99
C GLY A 235 1.44 -28.07 6.17
N ASN A 236 2.17 -28.74 5.28
CA ASN A 236 3.62 -28.96 5.43
C ASN A 236 4.51 -27.82 4.88
N SER A 237 3.95 -26.67 4.59
CA SER A 237 4.67 -25.54 3.95
C SER A 237 5.09 -24.45 4.94
N GLY A 238 5.07 -24.73 6.23
CA GLY A 238 5.35 -23.78 7.32
C GLY A 238 6.69 -23.03 7.22
N TRP A 239 7.66 -23.57 6.50
CA TRP A 239 8.94 -22.89 6.27
C TRP A 239 8.82 -21.63 5.37
N LEU A 240 7.69 -21.44 4.69
CA LEU A 240 7.44 -20.28 3.83
C LEU A 240 6.60 -19.17 4.51
N SER A 241 6.05 -19.44 5.69
CA SER A 241 5.30 -18.42 6.42
C SER A 241 6.21 -17.62 7.34
N ALA A 242 5.90 -16.32 7.48
CA ALA A 242 6.67 -15.41 8.34
C ALA A 242 5.80 -14.27 8.86
N GLY A 243 6.13 -13.77 10.05
CA GLY A 243 5.56 -12.52 10.52
C GLY A 243 5.87 -11.38 9.54
N ILE A 244 7.15 -11.19 9.22
CA ILE A 244 7.60 -10.21 8.23
C ILE A 244 8.51 -10.91 7.22
N TRP A 245 8.23 -10.70 5.93
CA TRP A 245 9.07 -11.13 4.82
C TRP A 245 9.50 -9.92 4.01
N VAL A 246 10.82 -9.73 3.85
CA VAL A 246 11.40 -8.63 3.06
C VAL A 246 12.29 -9.21 1.98
N GLU A 247 11.92 -8.99 0.73
CA GLU A 247 12.66 -9.40 -0.45
C GLU A 247 13.00 -8.18 -1.30
N ASP A 248 14.30 -7.97 -1.61
CA ASP A 248 14.78 -6.90 -2.48
C ASP A 248 14.13 -5.53 -2.19
N SER A 249 14.05 -5.16 -0.91
CA SER A 249 13.31 -3.98 -0.46
C SER A 249 14.00 -3.29 0.71
N VAL A 250 13.64 -2.02 0.94
CA VAL A 250 14.19 -1.19 2.01
C VAL A 250 13.04 -0.64 2.86
N ALA A 251 12.97 -0.98 4.13
CA ALA A 251 11.94 -0.47 5.01
C ALA A 251 12.48 -0.17 6.41
N LEU A 252 11.78 0.72 7.10
CA LEU A 252 11.96 0.95 8.51
C LEU A 252 10.78 0.39 9.29
N PHE A 253 11.06 -0.56 10.16
CA PHE A 253 10.14 -1.13 11.13
C PHE A 253 10.48 -0.59 12.51
N ASP A 254 9.51 -0.03 13.21
CA ASP A 254 9.68 0.58 14.53
C ASP A 254 8.58 0.11 15.48
N ASN A 255 8.95 -0.32 16.67
CA ASN A 255 8.02 -0.86 17.68
C ASN A 255 7.13 -2.00 17.13
N VAL A 256 7.77 -3.13 16.77
CA VAL A 256 7.07 -4.29 16.22
C VAL A 256 7.15 -5.47 17.17
N SER A 257 6.03 -6.10 17.47
CA SER A 257 5.97 -7.35 18.20
C SER A 257 5.49 -8.48 17.30
N ILE A 258 6.22 -9.61 17.29
CA ILE A 258 5.88 -10.82 16.55
C ILE A 258 5.83 -11.97 17.55
N ASP A 259 4.69 -12.63 17.68
CA ASP A 259 4.49 -13.75 18.58
C ASP A 259 3.83 -14.93 17.86
N ARG A 260 4.28 -16.15 18.14
CA ARG A 260 3.73 -17.39 17.57
C ARG A 260 3.65 -17.35 16.04
N SER A 261 4.78 -17.21 15.38
CA SER A 261 4.90 -17.35 13.92
C SER A 261 5.75 -18.57 13.57
N ASP A 262 5.58 -19.12 12.38
CA ASP A 262 6.48 -20.18 11.88
C ASP A 262 7.91 -19.64 11.77
N ASN A 263 8.10 -18.51 11.08
CA ASN A 263 9.30 -17.69 11.13
C ASN A 263 8.93 -16.29 11.58
N GLY A 264 9.76 -15.64 12.41
CA GLY A 264 9.51 -14.29 12.86
C GLY A 264 9.76 -13.29 11.73
N ILE A 265 11.02 -13.08 11.38
CA ILE A 265 11.47 -12.19 10.32
C ILE A 265 12.28 -12.97 9.29
N TRP A 266 11.92 -12.82 8.02
CA TRP A 266 12.67 -13.38 6.89
C TRP A 266 13.13 -12.26 5.98
N VAL A 267 14.45 -12.14 5.81
CA VAL A 267 15.07 -11.17 4.88
C VAL A 267 15.74 -11.94 3.77
N GLN A 268 15.34 -11.67 2.53
CA GLN A 268 15.85 -12.35 1.34
C GLN A 268 16.39 -11.33 0.33
N HIS A 269 17.57 -11.62 -0.21
CA HIS A 269 18.19 -10.82 -1.25
C HIS A 269 18.42 -11.67 -2.50
N ILE A 270 17.67 -11.40 -3.54
CA ILE A 270 17.69 -12.16 -4.81
C ILE A 270 18.30 -11.31 -5.93
N SER A 271 17.96 -10.03 -6.00
CA SER A 271 18.37 -9.13 -7.08
C SER A 271 19.84 -8.75 -6.99
N GLN A 272 20.49 -8.63 -8.15
CA GLN A 272 21.86 -8.11 -8.23
C GLN A 272 21.94 -6.57 -8.20
N THR A 273 20.82 -5.90 -8.42
CA THR A 273 20.74 -4.45 -8.61
C THR A 273 20.12 -3.71 -7.43
N VAL A 274 19.35 -4.40 -6.61
CA VAL A 274 18.61 -3.83 -5.49
C VAL A 274 19.25 -4.23 -4.17
N SER A 275 19.38 -3.28 -3.26
CA SER A 275 19.86 -3.54 -1.91
C SER A 275 18.71 -3.86 -0.98
N THR A 276 18.67 -5.08 -0.43
CA THR A 276 17.76 -5.41 0.66
C THR A 276 18.37 -4.93 1.98
N ARG A 277 17.78 -3.90 2.58
CA ARG A 277 18.29 -3.31 3.84
C ARG A 277 17.14 -2.86 4.75
N PRO A 278 16.32 -3.78 5.25
CA PRO A 278 15.34 -3.40 6.27
C PRO A 278 16.06 -3.01 7.57
N THR A 279 15.50 -2.02 8.24
CA THR A 279 15.94 -1.60 9.57
C THR A 279 14.84 -1.90 10.57
N PHE A 280 15.21 -2.52 11.68
CA PHE A 280 14.28 -2.88 12.76
C PHE A 280 14.71 -2.17 14.03
N TRP A 281 13.82 -1.33 14.58
CA TRP A 281 13.97 -0.70 15.89
C TRP A 281 12.90 -1.22 16.85
N ASP A 282 13.24 -1.37 18.11
CA ASP A 282 12.32 -1.83 19.16
C ASP A 282 11.45 -3.01 18.73
N THR A 283 12.08 -4.00 18.06
CA THR A 283 11.40 -5.14 17.50
C THR A 283 11.61 -6.37 18.38
N THR A 284 10.52 -7.01 18.74
CA THR A 284 10.52 -8.23 19.56
C THR A 284 9.96 -9.40 18.77
N VAL A 285 10.65 -10.53 18.79
CA VAL A 285 10.20 -11.80 18.18
C VAL A 285 10.20 -12.88 19.25
N THR A 286 9.04 -13.49 19.46
CA THR A 286 8.86 -14.56 20.47
C THR A 286 8.13 -15.76 19.87
N ASN A 287 8.37 -16.92 20.47
CA ASN A 287 7.65 -18.17 20.18
C ASN A 287 7.60 -18.56 18.69
N SER A 288 8.65 -18.24 17.92
CA SER A 288 8.75 -18.70 16.53
C SER A 288 9.01 -20.20 16.49
N MET A 289 8.28 -20.92 15.61
CA MET A 289 8.36 -22.37 15.50
C MET A 289 9.70 -22.84 14.89
N TYR A 290 10.17 -22.16 13.86
CA TYR A 290 11.40 -22.52 13.15
C TYR A 290 12.54 -21.54 13.41
N ARG A 291 12.35 -20.24 13.10
CA ARG A 291 13.40 -19.23 13.17
C ARG A 291 12.86 -17.90 13.70
N GLY A 292 13.57 -17.30 14.66
CA GLY A 292 13.26 -15.92 15.08
C GLY A 292 13.57 -14.93 13.97
N VAL A 293 14.81 -14.94 13.45
CA VAL A 293 15.26 -14.13 12.33
C VAL A 293 16.03 -15.00 11.36
N TYR A 294 15.74 -14.87 10.08
CA TYR A 294 16.45 -15.56 9.01
C TYR A 294 16.86 -14.59 7.91
N VAL A 295 18.14 -14.59 7.54
CA VAL A 295 18.68 -13.78 6.46
C VAL A 295 19.26 -14.71 5.39
N GLU A 296 18.74 -14.60 4.19
CA GLU A 296 19.12 -15.41 3.05
C GLU A 296 19.66 -14.55 1.91
N GLN A 297 20.80 -14.95 1.37
CA GLN A 297 21.40 -14.29 0.23
C GLN A 297 21.69 -15.32 -0.87
N PHE A 298 21.15 -15.08 -2.05
CA PHE A 298 21.47 -15.88 -3.22
C PHE A 298 22.70 -15.30 -3.94
N ASN A 299 23.84 -16.04 -3.85
CA ASN A 299 25.06 -15.95 -4.69
C ASN A 299 25.46 -14.53 -5.17
N HIS A 300 25.89 -13.68 -4.27
CA HIS A 300 26.70 -12.52 -4.64
C HIS A 300 28.10 -12.64 -4.08
N SER A 301 29.09 -12.65 -4.99
CA SER A 301 30.52 -12.77 -4.68
C SER A 301 31.11 -11.56 -3.93
N ASN A 302 30.29 -10.62 -3.44
CA ASN A 302 30.75 -9.36 -2.83
C ASN A 302 30.05 -9.07 -1.50
N PHE A 303 29.87 -10.05 -0.64
CA PHE A 303 29.52 -9.75 0.74
C PHE A 303 30.81 -9.49 1.52
N ASN A 304 31.13 -8.24 1.76
CA ASN A 304 32.11 -7.85 2.78
C ASN A 304 31.33 -7.57 4.07
N ALA A 305 31.42 -8.49 5.02
CA ALA A 305 30.93 -8.34 6.39
C ALA A 305 31.74 -7.29 7.15
#